data_ff4826009d100b490b31255e4d145279
#
_entry.id   ff4826009d100b490b31255e4d145279
#
_cell.length_a   1.000
_cell.length_b   1.000
_cell.length_c   1.000
_cell.angle_alpha   90.00
_cell.angle_beta   90.00
_cell.angle_gamma   90.00
#
_symmetry.space_group_name_H-M   'P 1'
#
loop_
_entity.id
_entity.type
_entity.pdbx_description
1 polymer ?
#
loop_
_entity_poly.entity_id
_entity_poly.type
_entity_poly.pdbx_seq_one_letter_code
_entity_poly.pdbx_strand_id
1 'polypeptide(L)'
;QALVETTSKGDRNPSEVRLLVQIQRNGGWVTEKDITIKGKTTSQYLASVVVDNLPPRPFSIRMRRMTPDSTTDQLQNKTLWSSYTEIIDVKQCYPNTALVGVQVDSEQFGSQQVSRNYHLRGRILQVPSNYNPQTRQYSGIWDGTLKPAYSNNMAWCLWDMLTHPRYGMGKRLGAADVDKWALYVIGQNCDQSVPDGFGGTEPRITCNAYLTTQRKAWDVLSDFCSAMRCMPVWNGQTLTFVQNRPSDKAWTYNRSNVVMPDDGAPFRYSFSALKDRHNAVEVNWI
;
A
#
# COMPACT_ATOMS: atom_id res chain seq x y z
N GLN A 1 -2.78 -9.28 -37.54
CA GLN A 1 -2.95 -10.59 -38.15
C GLN A 1 -1.71 -10.98 -38.95
N ALA A 2 -1.75 -12.08 -39.72
CA ALA A 2 -0.68 -12.46 -40.61
C ALA A 2 -0.36 -11.40 -41.67
N LEU A 3 0.88 -11.32 -42.08
CA LEU A 3 1.36 -10.41 -43.12
C LEU A 3 2.30 -11.16 -44.02
N VAL A 4 1.76 -11.79 -45.07
CA VAL A 4 2.49 -12.68 -45.97
C VAL A 4 1.71 -12.89 -47.26
N GLU A 5 2.43 -13.11 -48.35
CA GLU A 5 1.88 -13.60 -49.59
C GLU A 5 2.41 -15.04 -49.84
N THR A 6 1.52 -15.95 -50.09
CA THR A 6 1.85 -17.36 -50.38
C THR A 6 1.64 -17.61 -51.89
N THR A 7 2.69 -18.01 -52.59
CA THR A 7 2.57 -18.31 -54.01
C THR A 7 1.83 -19.63 -54.26
N SER A 8 1.41 -19.86 -55.49
CA SER A 8 0.78 -21.14 -55.91
C SER A 8 1.67 -22.36 -55.71
N LYS A 9 3.00 -22.17 -55.60
CA LYS A 9 3.98 -23.22 -55.30
C LYS A 9 4.26 -23.42 -53.82
N GLY A 10 3.60 -22.63 -52.95
CA GLY A 10 3.78 -22.69 -51.50
C GLY A 10 4.90 -21.80 -50.93
N ASP A 11 5.62 -21.09 -51.79
CA ASP A 11 6.64 -20.13 -51.31
C ASP A 11 5.99 -18.94 -50.64
N ARG A 12 6.67 -18.39 -49.64
CA ARG A 12 6.20 -17.23 -48.87
C ARG A 12 6.99 -15.99 -49.25
N ASN A 13 6.28 -14.94 -49.65
CA ASN A 13 6.83 -13.63 -49.93
C ASN A 13 6.42 -12.62 -48.84
N PRO A 14 7.24 -11.57 -48.61
CA PRO A 14 6.81 -10.50 -47.70
C PRO A 14 5.63 -9.74 -48.30
N SER A 15 4.71 -9.35 -47.43
CA SER A 15 3.61 -8.46 -47.79
C SER A 15 3.72 -7.13 -47.03
N GLU A 16 3.07 -6.10 -47.57
CA GLU A 16 3.11 -4.78 -46.97
C GLU A 16 1.72 -4.09 -46.92
N VAL A 17 1.53 -3.23 -45.93
CA VAL A 17 0.33 -2.40 -45.81
C VAL A 17 0.73 -0.99 -45.52
N ARG A 18 0.23 -0.04 -46.34
CA ARG A 18 0.38 1.39 -46.11
C ARG A 18 -0.82 1.96 -45.41
N LEU A 19 -0.57 2.72 -44.34
CA LEU A 19 -1.56 3.32 -43.47
C LEU A 19 -1.24 4.81 -43.27
N LEU A 20 -2.28 5.66 -43.31
CA LEU A 20 -2.19 7.05 -42.88
C LEU A 20 -2.80 7.17 -41.48
N VAL A 21 -2.07 7.76 -40.55
CA VAL A 21 -2.59 8.17 -39.25
C VAL A 21 -2.95 9.65 -39.35
N GLN A 22 -4.20 9.98 -39.13
CA GLN A 22 -4.72 11.33 -39.31
C GLN A 22 -5.41 11.83 -38.04
N ILE A 23 -5.22 13.12 -37.77
CA ILE A 23 -5.86 13.82 -36.64
C ILE A 23 -6.74 14.94 -37.20
N GLN A 24 -7.88 15.13 -36.58
CA GLN A 24 -8.75 16.24 -36.92
C GLN A 24 -8.21 17.54 -36.31
N ARG A 25 -7.85 18.49 -37.15
CA ARG A 25 -7.40 19.84 -36.76
C ARG A 25 -8.23 20.90 -37.50
N ASN A 26 -8.77 21.86 -36.77
CA ASN A 26 -9.56 22.95 -37.34
C ASN A 26 -10.66 22.48 -38.32
N GLY A 27 -11.33 21.36 -37.96
CA GLY A 27 -12.40 20.79 -38.79
C GLY A 27 -11.93 19.89 -39.94
N GLY A 28 -10.64 19.90 -40.31
CA GLY A 28 -10.04 19.09 -41.37
C GLY A 28 -9.22 17.91 -40.85
N TRP A 29 -9.00 16.91 -41.72
CA TRP A 29 -8.12 15.78 -41.41
C TRP A 29 -6.71 16.03 -41.90
N VAL A 30 -5.76 16.08 -40.99
CA VAL A 30 -4.33 16.26 -41.26
C VAL A 30 -3.60 14.91 -41.08
N THR A 31 -2.77 14.54 -42.05
CA THR A 31 -1.93 13.34 -41.96
C THR A 31 -0.71 13.63 -41.10
N GLU A 32 -0.64 12.97 -39.95
CA GLU A 32 0.47 13.10 -39.03
C GLU A 32 1.57 12.06 -39.33
N LYS A 33 1.19 10.84 -39.71
CA LYS A 33 2.12 9.79 -40.07
C LYS A 33 1.64 9.04 -41.33
N ASP A 34 2.56 8.76 -42.22
CA ASP A 34 2.40 7.87 -43.37
C ASP A 34 3.36 6.70 -43.18
N ILE A 35 2.83 5.52 -42.93
CA ILE A 35 3.61 4.35 -42.53
C ILE A 35 3.35 3.17 -43.46
N THR A 36 4.40 2.42 -43.73
CA THR A 36 4.31 1.13 -44.43
C THR A 36 4.79 0.04 -43.49
N ILE A 37 3.90 -0.87 -43.16
CA ILE A 37 4.20 -2.05 -42.36
C ILE A 37 4.51 -3.18 -43.31
N LYS A 38 5.71 -3.76 -43.21
CA LYS A 38 6.17 -4.86 -44.08
C LYS A 38 6.55 -6.06 -43.23
N GLY A 39 6.10 -7.23 -43.60
CA GLY A 39 6.39 -8.45 -42.86
C GLY A 39 6.30 -9.70 -43.75
N LYS A 40 6.83 -10.82 -43.22
CA LYS A 40 6.77 -12.15 -43.82
C LYS A 40 6.41 -13.15 -42.72
N THR A 41 5.21 -13.05 -42.19
CA THR A 41 4.79 -13.89 -41.06
C THR A 41 3.37 -14.40 -41.21
N THR A 42 3.15 -15.64 -40.85
CA THR A 42 1.85 -16.30 -40.80
C THR A 42 1.19 -16.14 -39.43
N SER A 43 1.96 -15.71 -38.44
CA SER A 43 1.44 -15.39 -37.09
C SER A 43 1.01 -13.93 -36.96
N GLN A 44 0.48 -13.56 -35.79
CA GLN A 44 0.10 -12.20 -35.52
C GLN A 44 1.33 -11.27 -35.56
N TYR A 45 1.26 -10.27 -36.42
CA TYR A 45 2.27 -9.22 -36.53
C TYR A 45 1.75 -7.96 -35.89
N LEU A 46 2.47 -7.43 -34.90
CA LEU A 46 2.14 -6.22 -34.16
C LEU A 46 3.05 -5.08 -34.61
N ALA A 47 2.49 -3.93 -34.84
CA ALA A 47 3.21 -2.69 -35.09
C ALA A 47 2.61 -1.56 -34.26
N SER A 48 3.44 -0.65 -33.77
CA SER A 48 3.02 0.52 -33.01
C SER A 48 3.42 1.80 -33.76
N VAL A 49 2.61 2.83 -33.61
CA VAL A 49 2.87 4.16 -34.18
C VAL A 49 2.68 5.18 -33.08
N VAL A 50 3.72 5.97 -32.85
CA VAL A 50 3.67 7.09 -31.90
C VAL A 50 3.33 8.36 -32.64
N VAL A 51 2.36 9.12 -32.11
CA VAL A 51 1.95 10.41 -32.63
C VAL A 51 2.12 11.44 -31.55
N ASP A 52 2.96 12.45 -31.85
CA ASP A 52 3.30 13.54 -30.95
C ASP A 52 2.48 14.80 -31.27
N ASN A 53 2.61 15.85 -30.47
CA ASN A 53 2.00 17.15 -30.69
C ASN A 53 0.48 17.10 -30.93
N LEU A 54 -0.21 16.35 -30.09
CA LEU A 54 -1.67 16.21 -30.16
C LEU A 54 -2.37 17.54 -29.87
N PRO A 55 -3.51 17.84 -30.53
CA PRO A 55 -4.29 19.04 -30.23
C PRO A 55 -4.92 18.94 -28.82
N PRO A 56 -5.41 20.07 -28.30
CA PRO A 56 -6.21 20.06 -27.06
C PRO A 56 -7.43 19.13 -27.19
N ARG A 57 -7.80 18.51 -26.09
CA ARG A 57 -8.98 17.62 -26.01
C ARG A 57 -10.28 18.42 -25.98
N PRO A 58 -11.37 17.84 -26.54
CA PRO A 58 -11.43 16.57 -27.26
C PRO A 58 -10.94 16.68 -28.72
N PHE A 59 -10.35 15.60 -29.24
CA PHE A 59 -9.96 15.51 -30.66
C PHE A 59 -10.25 14.10 -31.21
N SER A 60 -10.30 14.01 -32.55
CA SER A 60 -10.54 12.76 -33.25
C SER A 60 -9.28 12.30 -33.96
N ILE A 61 -9.02 11.01 -33.88
CA ILE A 61 -7.94 10.31 -34.60
C ILE A 61 -8.54 9.20 -35.45
N ARG A 62 -7.98 9.00 -36.66
CA ARG A 62 -8.33 7.88 -37.51
C ARG A 62 -7.12 7.27 -38.18
N MET A 63 -7.21 5.98 -38.48
CA MET A 63 -6.29 5.30 -39.39
C MET A 63 -7.00 5.08 -40.72
N ARG A 64 -6.37 5.51 -41.81
CA ARG A 64 -6.84 5.26 -43.18
C ARG A 64 -5.90 4.29 -43.85
N ARG A 65 -6.44 3.15 -44.27
CA ARG A 65 -5.71 2.19 -45.05
C ARG A 65 -5.65 2.63 -46.50
N MET A 66 -4.45 2.59 -47.10
CA MET A 66 -4.19 2.96 -48.48
C MET A 66 -4.02 1.72 -49.36
N THR A 67 -3.47 0.63 -48.83
CA THR A 67 -3.36 -0.64 -49.52
C THR A 67 -4.74 -1.31 -49.61
N PRO A 68 -5.23 -1.74 -50.76
CA PRO A 68 -6.49 -2.47 -50.89
C PRO A 68 -6.53 -3.73 -50.03
N ASP A 69 -7.72 -4.15 -49.63
CA ASP A 69 -7.90 -5.42 -48.98
C ASP A 69 -7.65 -6.56 -49.98
N SER A 70 -7.05 -7.62 -49.49
CA SER A 70 -6.85 -8.84 -50.32
C SER A 70 -8.19 -9.46 -50.69
N THR A 71 -8.28 -9.88 -51.93
CA THR A 71 -9.43 -10.63 -52.45
C THR A 71 -9.10 -12.14 -52.60
N THR A 72 -7.90 -12.57 -52.20
CA THR A 72 -7.46 -13.95 -52.27
C THR A 72 -6.89 -14.45 -50.95
N ASP A 73 -6.98 -15.73 -50.67
CA ASP A 73 -6.40 -16.37 -49.48
C ASP A 73 -4.85 -16.43 -49.54
N GLN A 74 -4.27 -16.26 -50.70
CA GLN A 74 -2.82 -16.25 -50.89
C GLN A 74 -2.17 -15.01 -50.28
N LEU A 75 -2.82 -13.84 -50.36
CA LEU A 75 -2.33 -12.60 -49.79
C LEU A 75 -3.03 -12.31 -48.46
N GLN A 76 -2.31 -12.53 -47.38
CA GLN A 76 -2.79 -12.23 -46.01
C GLN A 76 -2.24 -10.88 -45.57
N ASN A 77 -3.07 -9.83 -45.59
CA ASN A 77 -2.67 -8.47 -45.27
C ASN A 77 -3.74 -7.71 -44.45
N LYS A 78 -4.68 -8.44 -43.83
CA LYS A 78 -5.75 -7.85 -43.01
C LYS A 78 -5.18 -7.09 -41.83
N THR A 79 -5.60 -5.84 -41.70
CA THR A 79 -5.13 -4.94 -40.65
C THR A 79 -6.26 -4.62 -39.67
N LEU A 80 -5.95 -4.66 -38.38
CA LEU A 80 -6.88 -4.35 -37.30
C LEU A 80 -6.25 -3.30 -36.39
N TRP A 81 -7.05 -2.38 -35.89
CA TRP A 81 -6.67 -1.52 -34.78
C TRP A 81 -6.88 -2.29 -33.48
N SER A 82 -5.79 -2.64 -32.80
CA SER A 82 -5.85 -3.44 -31.58
C SER A 82 -6.14 -2.61 -30.34
N SER A 83 -5.38 -1.52 -30.17
CA SER A 83 -5.51 -0.66 -28.98
C SER A 83 -4.92 0.72 -29.28
N TYR A 84 -5.21 1.65 -28.41
CA TYR A 84 -4.47 2.91 -28.27
C TYR A 84 -3.99 3.07 -26.84
N THR A 85 -2.87 3.73 -26.69
CA THR A 85 -2.31 4.08 -25.38
C THR A 85 -2.05 5.57 -25.36
N GLU A 86 -2.57 6.23 -24.35
CA GLU A 86 -2.23 7.61 -24.10
C GLU A 86 -0.94 7.68 -23.28
N ILE A 87 0.08 8.35 -23.80
CA ILE A 87 1.33 8.61 -23.11
C ILE A 87 1.28 10.03 -22.55
N ILE A 88 1.29 10.15 -21.24
CA ILE A 88 1.34 11.42 -20.53
C ILE A 88 2.77 11.60 -20.01
N ASP A 89 3.54 12.39 -20.72
CA ASP A 89 4.96 12.65 -20.42
C ASP A 89 5.04 13.78 -19.38
N VAL A 90 4.76 13.42 -18.14
CA VAL A 90 4.82 14.35 -17.01
C VAL A 90 6.02 13.99 -16.14
N LYS A 91 6.84 14.98 -15.84
CA LYS A 91 7.87 14.86 -14.82
C LYS A 91 7.19 14.74 -13.45
N GLN A 92 6.97 13.49 -13.00
CA GLN A 92 6.33 13.22 -11.73
C GLN A 92 7.32 13.33 -10.59
N CYS A 93 6.85 13.88 -9.48
CA CYS A 93 7.60 13.95 -8.23
C CYS A 93 6.85 13.12 -7.18
N TYR A 94 7.60 12.29 -6.47
CA TYR A 94 7.04 11.41 -5.42
C TYR A 94 7.69 11.75 -4.08
N PRO A 95 7.33 12.88 -3.45
CA PRO A 95 7.92 13.28 -2.18
C PRO A 95 7.62 12.24 -1.10
N ASN A 96 8.60 12.00 -0.23
CA ASN A 96 8.52 11.03 0.86
C ASN A 96 8.18 9.58 0.43
N THR A 97 8.50 9.24 -0.82
CA THR A 97 8.30 7.89 -1.37
C THR A 97 9.65 7.28 -1.73
N ALA A 98 9.98 6.13 -1.19
CA ALA A 98 11.14 5.37 -1.62
C ALA A 98 10.86 4.71 -2.97
N LEU A 99 11.65 5.02 -3.97
CA LEU A 99 11.55 4.46 -5.32
C LEU A 99 12.81 3.67 -5.65
N VAL A 100 12.62 2.53 -6.29
CA VAL A 100 13.71 1.72 -6.84
C VAL A 100 13.49 1.57 -8.34
N GLY A 101 14.41 2.10 -9.13
CA GLY A 101 14.48 1.85 -10.56
C GLY A 101 15.25 0.55 -10.84
N VAL A 102 14.71 -0.29 -11.69
CA VAL A 102 15.34 -1.56 -12.06
C VAL A 102 15.47 -1.61 -13.57
N GLN A 103 16.69 -1.77 -14.05
CA GLN A 103 16.99 -2.05 -15.45
C GLN A 103 17.54 -3.47 -15.56
N VAL A 104 16.98 -4.25 -16.47
CA VAL A 104 17.36 -5.65 -16.68
C VAL A 104 17.85 -5.79 -18.12
N ASP A 105 19.02 -6.39 -18.27
CA ASP A 105 19.57 -6.73 -19.59
C ASP A 105 18.88 -7.98 -20.13
N SER A 106 18.18 -7.83 -21.26
CA SER A 106 17.45 -8.90 -21.91
C SER A 106 18.38 -9.95 -22.56
N GLU A 107 19.62 -9.61 -22.86
CA GLU A 107 20.60 -10.57 -23.39
C GLU A 107 21.01 -11.59 -22.34
N GLN A 108 21.11 -11.15 -21.06
CA GLN A 108 21.49 -12.02 -19.95
C GLN A 108 20.32 -12.82 -19.37
N PHE A 109 19.15 -12.20 -19.30
CA PHE A 109 17.99 -12.78 -18.61
C PHE A 109 16.89 -13.27 -19.56
N GLY A 110 16.95 -12.95 -20.84
CA GLY A 110 15.94 -13.31 -21.82
C GLY A 110 14.57 -12.76 -21.46
N SER A 111 13.55 -13.61 -21.52
CA SER A 111 12.17 -13.29 -21.13
C SER A 111 11.86 -13.61 -19.66
N GLN A 112 12.85 -14.00 -18.86
CA GLN A 112 12.64 -14.35 -17.46
C GLN A 112 12.36 -13.11 -16.63
N GLN A 113 11.32 -13.18 -15.81
CA GLN A 113 11.02 -12.16 -14.83
C GLN A 113 11.94 -12.34 -13.62
N VAL A 114 12.78 -11.34 -13.34
CA VAL A 114 13.69 -11.37 -12.19
C VAL A 114 12.89 -11.09 -10.91
N SER A 115 12.86 -12.09 -10.02
CA SER A 115 12.26 -11.95 -8.69
C SER A 115 13.23 -11.24 -7.73
N ARG A 116 12.72 -10.34 -6.90
CA ARG A 116 13.51 -9.55 -5.96
C ARG A 116 12.78 -9.35 -4.65
N ASN A 117 13.53 -9.36 -3.57
CA ASN A 117 13.05 -9.01 -2.23
C ASN A 117 13.71 -7.71 -1.79
N TYR A 118 12.95 -6.86 -1.12
CA TYR A 118 13.43 -5.59 -0.60
C TYR A 118 13.24 -5.52 0.91
N HIS A 119 14.31 -5.19 1.64
CA HIS A 119 14.22 -4.82 3.04
C HIS A 119 14.01 -3.31 3.13
N LEU A 120 12.83 -2.89 3.55
CA LEU A 120 12.43 -1.48 3.56
C LEU A 120 12.32 -0.95 4.99
N ARG A 121 12.80 0.26 5.21
CA ARG A 121 12.43 1.09 6.36
C ARG A 121 11.32 2.05 5.92
N GLY A 122 10.10 1.69 6.15
CA GLY A 122 8.91 2.49 5.91
C GLY A 122 8.16 2.62 7.21
N ARG A 123 7.49 3.66 7.52
CA ARG A 123 7.30 4.92 6.74
C ARG A 123 7.61 6.10 7.66
N ILE A 124 7.59 7.32 7.10
CA ILE A 124 7.61 8.54 7.91
C ILE A 124 6.23 8.72 8.51
N LEU A 125 6.16 8.75 9.84
CA LEU A 125 4.94 8.92 10.63
C LEU A 125 4.93 10.29 11.30
N GLN A 126 3.78 10.68 11.85
CA GLN A 126 3.67 11.79 12.77
C GLN A 126 3.94 11.28 14.20
N VAL A 127 5.05 11.70 14.78
CA VAL A 127 5.46 11.33 16.14
C VAL A 127 5.50 12.57 17.04
N PRO A 128 5.45 12.45 18.36
CA PRO A 128 5.55 13.60 19.27
C PRO A 128 6.79 14.44 19.02
N SER A 129 6.63 15.76 19.09
CA SER A 129 7.74 16.71 18.88
C SER A 129 8.91 16.48 19.82
N ASN A 130 8.63 16.06 21.05
CA ASN A 130 9.62 15.77 22.08
C ASN A 130 10.19 14.34 22.05
N TYR A 131 9.78 13.51 21.06
CA TYR A 131 10.23 12.13 20.92
C TYR A 131 11.45 12.03 19.99
N ASN A 132 12.44 11.27 20.39
CA ASN A 132 13.56 10.85 19.55
C ASN A 132 13.39 9.38 19.12
N PRO A 133 13.05 9.10 17.87
CA PRO A 133 12.78 7.72 17.41
C PRO A 133 14.03 6.82 17.40
N GLN A 134 15.23 7.40 17.28
CA GLN A 134 16.50 6.64 17.27
C GLN A 134 16.85 6.10 18.65
N THR A 135 16.74 6.97 19.66
CA THR A 135 17.03 6.62 21.07
C THR A 135 15.81 6.15 21.82
N ARG A 136 14.61 6.29 21.24
CA ARG A 136 13.30 5.98 21.83
C ARG A 136 13.02 6.74 23.14
N GLN A 137 13.59 7.94 23.26
CA GLN A 137 13.47 8.78 24.44
C GLN A 137 12.53 9.95 24.21
N TYR A 138 11.85 10.33 25.26
CA TYR A 138 10.97 11.48 25.34
C TYR A 138 11.61 12.53 26.23
N SER A 139 11.74 13.77 25.77
CA SER A 139 12.40 14.85 26.49
C SER A 139 11.42 15.95 26.85
N GLY A 140 11.44 16.37 28.13
CA GLY A 140 10.57 17.43 28.62
C GLY A 140 9.07 17.13 28.59
N ILE A 141 8.26 18.16 28.71
CA ILE A 141 6.80 18.07 28.63
C ILE A 141 6.37 18.19 27.18
N TRP A 142 5.52 17.28 26.74
CA TRP A 142 4.94 17.33 25.40
C TRP A 142 3.77 18.32 25.35
N ASP A 143 3.78 19.20 24.40
CA ASP A 143 2.72 20.21 24.15
C ASP A 143 1.60 19.69 23.21
N GLY A 144 1.67 18.44 22.78
CA GLY A 144 0.71 17.84 21.86
C GLY A 144 1.01 18.08 20.39
N THR A 145 2.13 18.74 20.04
CA THR A 145 2.56 18.90 18.65
C THR A 145 3.26 17.64 18.13
N LEU A 146 3.17 17.43 16.82
CA LEU A 146 3.74 16.28 16.13
C LEU A 146 4.79 16.73 15.11
N LYS A 147 5.75 15.86 14.82
CA LYS A 147 6.76 16.04 13.77
C LYS A 147 6.88 14.80 12.88
N PRO A 148 7.23 14.94 11.60
CA PRO A 148 7.47 13.80 10.73
C PRO A 148 8.79 13.10 11.09
N ALA A 149 8.75 11.80 11.32
CA ALA A 149 9.94 10.97 11.52
C ALA A 149 9.63 9.50 11.22
N TYR A 150 10.66 8.73 10.89
CA TYR A 150 10.53 7.28 10.86
C TYR A 150 10.42 6.75 12.30
N SER A 151 9.46 5.89 12.52
CA SER A 151 9.33 5.15 13.79
C SER A 151 8.60 3.83 13.55
N ASN A 152 8.99 2.80 14.27
CA ASN A 152 8.23 1.56 14.39
C ASN A 152 7.58 1.41 15.77
N ASN A 153 7.38 2.50 16.50
CA ASN A 153 6.59 2.50 17.72
C ASN A 153 5.12 2.21 17.37
N MET A 154 4.57 1.18 18.00
CA MET A 154 3.23 0.66 17.67
C MET A 154 2.12 1.68 17.87
N ALA A 155 2.21 2.54 18.89
CA ALA A 155 1.20 3.56 19.15
C ALA A 155 1.17 4.64 18.05
N TRP A 156 2.33 5.04 17.53
CA TRP A 156 2.40 6.04 16.46
C TRP A 156 2.07 5.45 15.09
N CYS A 157 2.33 4.16 14.88
CA CYS A 157 1.81 3.44 13.73
C CYS A 157 0.27 3.37 13.76
N LEU A 158 -0.33 3.14 14.93
CA LEU A 158 -1.78 3.17 15.10
C LEU A 158 -2.35 4.57 14.86
N TRP A 159 -1.70 5.62 15.39
CA TRP A 159 -2.08 7.01 15.11
C TRP A 159 -2.14 7.30 13.62
N ASP A 160 -1.09 6.91 12.88
CA ASP A 160 -1.02 7.09 11.44
C ASP A 160 -2.15 6.34 10.70
N MET A 161 -2.39 5.08 11.06
CA MET A 161 -3.49 4.30 10.51
C MET A 161 -4.86 4.95 10.74
N LEU A 162 -5.08 5.54 11.91
CA LEU A 162 -6.37 6.15 12.23
C LEU A 162 -6.56 7.51 11.55
N THR A 163 -5.50 8.30 11.39
CA THR A 163 -5.61 9.72 10.99
C THR A 163 -5.16 10.00 9.55
N HIS A 164 -4.47 9.08 8.89
CA HIS A 164 -3.97 9.34 7.54
C HIS A 164 -5.09 9.28 6.49
N PRO A 165 -5.26 10.35 5.65
CA PRO A 165 -6.41 10.46 4.75
C PRO A 165 -6.38 9.55 3.53
N ARG A 166 -5.20 9.06 3.13
CA ARG A 166 -5.05 8.27 1.90
C ARG A 166 -5.24 6.77 2.11
N TYR A 167 -4.56 6.18 3.09
CA TYR A 167 -4.56 4.73 3.34
C TYR A 167 -5.12 4.37 4.70
N GLY A 168 -5.33 5.35 5.58
CA GLY A 168 -5.90 5.17 6.89
C GLY A 168 -7.38 5.58 6.95
N MET A 169 -7.86 5.79 8.16
CA MET A 169 -9.24 6.17 8.43
C MET A 169 -9.46 7.69 8.43
N GLY A 170 -8.46 8.49 8.05
CA GLY A 170 -8.45 9.95 8.18
C GLY A 170 -9.51 10.72 7.36
N LYS A 171 -10.24 10.04 6.46
CA LYS A 171 -11.43 10.60 5.83
C LYS A 171 -12.69 10.53 6.72
N ARG A 172 -12.64 9.76 7.81
CA ARG A 172 -13.75 9.53 8.74
C ARG A 172 -13.42 9.94 10.16
N LEU A 173 -12.16 9.79 10.56
CA LEU A 173 -11.64 10.19 11.88
C LEU A 173 -10.61 11.30 11.69
N GLY A 174 -10.92 12.48 12.20
CA GLY A 174 -9.95 13.57 12.29
C GLY A 174 -8.94 13.35 13.41
N ALA A 175 -7.85 14.12 13.39
CA ALA A 175 -6.86 14.08 14.48
C ALA A 175 -7.45 14.47 15.85
N ALA A 176 -8.54 15.26 15.88
CA ALA A 176 -9.26 15.63 17.09
C ALA A 176 -10.12 14.49 17.65
N ASP A 177 -10.50 13.53 16.81
CA ASP A 177 -11.38 12.42 17.20
C ASP A 177 -10.60 11.26 17.82
N VAL A 178 -9.27 11.35 17.90
CA VAL A 178 -8.38 10.31 18.45
C VAL A 178 -7.60 10.89 19.62
N ASP A 179 -7.64 10.20 20.75
CA ASP A 179 -6.95 10.60 21.97
C ASP A 179 -5.43 10.35 21.85
N LYS A 180 -4.72 11.37 21.36
CA LYS A 180 -3.26 11.33 21.21
C LYS A 180 -2.52 11.24 22.56
N TRP A 181 -3.15 11.70 23.66
CA TRP A 181 -2.53 11.66 24.97
C TRP A 181 -2.51 10.24 25.54
N ALA A 182 -3.60 9.49 25.37
CA ALA A 182 -3.62 8.08 25.71
C ALA A 182 -2.57 7.30 24.88
N LEU A 183 -2.48 7.57 23.56
CA LEU A 183 -1.46 6.96 22.71
C LEU A 183 -0.04 7.36 23.10
N TYR A 184 0.19 8.57 23.58
CA TYR A 184 1.49 9.02 24.07
C TYR A 184 1.97 8.16 25.24
N VAL A 185 1.11 7.92 26.21
CA VAL A 185 1.44 7.07 27.38
C VAL A 185 1.67 5.62 26.96
N ILE A 186 0.88 5.11 26.04
CA ILE A 186 1.06 3.77 25.46
C ILE A 186 2.37 3.69 24.65
N GLY A 187 2.68 4.72 23.88
CA GLY A 187 3.92 4.82 23.12
C GLY A 187 5.16 4.80 24.00
N GLN A 188 5.14 5.48 25.13
CA GLN A 188 6.21 5.41 26.13
C GLN A 188 6.35 3.99 26.70
N ASN A 189 5.24 3.29 26.94
CA ASN A 189 5.28 1.91 27.39
C ASN A 189 5.84 0.97 26.31
N CYS A 190 5.51 1.19 25.03
CA CYS A 190 6.04 0.40 23.92
C CYS A 190 7.57 0.55 23.79
N ASP A 191 8.11 1.72 24.08
CA ASP A 191 9.55 2.01 23.99
C ASP A 191 10.36 1.62 25.22
N GLN A 192 9.70 1.15 26.29
CA GLN A 192 10.43 0.64 27.46
C GLN A 192 11.34 -0.52 27.05
N SER A 193 12.60 -0.42 27.47
CA SER A 193 13.58 -1.49 27.27
C SER A 193 13.25 -2.71 28.12
N VAL A 194 13.24 -3.87 27.51
CA VAL A 194 13.04 -5.17 28.15
C VAL A 194 14.18 -6.11 27.75
N PRO A 195 14.51 -7.14 28.56
CA PRO A 195 15.48 -8.16 28.17
C PRO A 195 15.03 -8.88 26.89
N ASP A 196 15.96 -9.09 25.96
CA ASP A 196 15.73 -9.79 24.69
C ASP A 196 15.91 -11.33 24.80
N GLY A 197 16.25 -11.83 25.99
CA GLY A 197 16.51 -13.26 26.22
C GLY A 197 17.91 -13.73 25.82
N PHE A 198 18.71 -12.90 25.17
CA PHE A 198 20.08 -13.20 24.71
C PHE A 198 21.17 -12.39 25.44
N GLY A 199 20.80 -11.72 26.51
CA GLY A 199 21.71 -10.90 27.32
C GLY A 199 21.76 -9.43 26.91
N GLY A 200 20.97 -9.04 25.91
CA GLY A 200 20.76 -7.65 25.49
C GLY A 200 19.39 -7.11 25.92
N THR A 201 18.99 -6.03 25.27
CA THR A 201 17.68 -5.41 25.51
C THR A 201 17.06 -4.96 24.19
N GLU A 202 15.72 -5.02 24.15
CA GLU A 202 14.91 -4.58 23.02
C GLU A 202 13.75 -3.69 23.49
N PRO A 203 13.10 -2.92 22.58
CA PRO A 203 11.86 -2.23 22.92
C PRO A 203 10.76 -3.24 23.22
N ARG A 204 9.93 -2.96 24.20
CA ARG A 204 8.85 -3.85 24.63
C ARG A 204 7.90 -4.25 23.51
N ILE A 205 7.52 -3.30 22.64
CA ILE A 205 6.58 -3.54 21.53
C ILE A 205 7.01 -2.70 20.33
N THR A 206 7.16 -3.35 19.18
CA THR A 206 7.46 -2.70 17.91
C THR A 206 6.46 -3.12 16.83
N CYS A 207 6.28 -2.28 15.83
CA CYS A 207 5.45 -2.56 14.66
C CYS A 207 6.35 -2.68 13.41
N ASN A 208 6.45 -3.90 12.88
CA ASN A 208 7.15 -4.18 11.63
C ASN A 208 6.21 -4.91 10.65
N ALA A 209 4.95 -4.47 10.60
CA ALA A 209 3.91 -5.08 9.80
C ALA A 209 3.90 -4.55 8.36
N TYR A 210 3.55 -5.41 7.41
CA TYR A 210 3.29 -5.09 6.02
C TYR A 210 1.85 -5.49 5.66
N LEU A 211 0.95 -4.51 5.61
CA LEU A 211 -0.47 -4.73 5.33
C LEU A 211 -0.72 -4.58 3.82
N THR A 212 -0.91 -5.68 3.13
CA THR A 212 -1.11 -5.74 1.67
C THR A 212 -2.53 -6.03 1.24
N THR A 213 -3.32 -6.63 2.12
CA THR A 213 -4.69 -7.05 1.82
C THR A 213 -5.72 -6.10 2.40
N GLN A 214 -6.81 -5.90 1.68
CA GLN A 214 -7.94 -5.14 2.20
C GLN A 214 -8.63 -5.92 3.31
N ARG A 215 -8.71 -5.30 4.50
CA ARG A 215 -9.37 -5.84 5.70
C ARG A 215 -10.35 -4.82 6.27
N LYS A 216 -11.26 -5.28 7.12
CA LYS A 216 -12.10 -4.36 7.90
C LYS A 216 -11.22 -3.52 8.82
N ALA A 217 -11.50 -2.23 8.90
CA ALA A 217 -10.72 -1.31 9.75
C ALA A 217 -10.73 -1.73 11.22
N TRP A 218 -11.85 -2.29 11.69
CA TRP A 218 -11.98 -2.82 13.05
C TRP A 218 -11.03 -3.98 13.33
N ASP A 219 -10.86 -4.89 12.38
CA ASP A 219 -9.97 -6.05 12.56
C ASP A 219 -8.51 -5.60 12.67
N VAL A 220 -8.11 -4.62 11.83
CA VAL A 220 -6.76 -4.04 11.90
C VAL A 220 -6.56 -3.28 13.22
N LEU A 221 -7.55 -2.48 13.64
CA LEU A 221 -7.53 -1.79 14.93
C LEU A 221 -7.38 -2.78 16.09
N SER A 222 -8.13 -3.89 16.05
CA SER A 222 -8.09 -4.94 17.05
C SER A 222 -6.71 -5.61 17.12
N ASP A 223 -6.06 -5.86 15.99
CA ASP A 223 -4.70 -6.42 15.94
C ASP A 223 -3.69 -5.48 16.62
N PHE A 224 -3.72 -4.18 16.30
CA PHE A 224 -2.87 -3.18 16.95
C PHE A 224 -3.13 -3.12 18.45
N CYS A 225 -4.39 -3.07 18.85
CA CYS A 225 -4.78 -2.99 20.26
C CYS A 225 -4.38 -4.26 21.03
N SER A 226 -4.56 -5.42 20.44
CA SER A 226 -4.15 -6.71 21.04
C SER A 226 -2.65 -6.77 21.27
N ALA A 227 -1.83 -6.35 20.28
CA ALA A 227 -0.39 -6.33 20.41
C ALA A 227 0.11 -5.38 21.52
N MET A 228 -0.57 -4.23 21.70
CA MET A 228 -0.27 -3.27 22.78
C MET A 228 -0.99 -3.61 24.11
N ARG A 229 -1.75 -4.69 24.16
CA ARG A 229 -2.61 -5.05 25.29
C ARG A 229 -3.50 -3.89 25.75
N CYS A 230 -4.11 -3.21 24.78
CA CYS A 230 -5.03 -2.12 25.04
C CYS A 230 -6.41 -2.41 24.43
N MET A 231 -7.40 -1.67 24.90
CA MET A 231 -8.76 -1.72 24.41
C MET A 231 -9.17 -0.34 23.89
N PRO A 232 -9.69 -0.24 22.65
CA PRO A 232 -10.25 1.00 22.12
C PRO A 232 -11.60 1.29 22.79
N VAL A 233 -11.80 2.52 23.23
CA VAL A 233 -13.03 2.95 23.86
C VAL A 233 -13.50 4.26 23.23
N TRP A 234 -14.73 4.29 22.75
CA TRP A 234 -15.38 5.51 22.31
C TRP A 234 -16.06 6.19 23.51
N ASN A 235 -15.63 7.38 23.88
CA ASN A 235 -16.15 8.10 25.04
C ASN A 235 -17.30 9.09 24.71
N GLY A 236 -17.82 9.03 23.48
CA GLY A 236 -18.84 9.96 22.97
C GLY A 236 -18.29 11.10 22.12
N GLN A 237 -17.02 11.43 22.25
CA GLN A 237 -16.35 12.49 21.49
C GLN A 237 -15.07 11.99 20.80
N THR A 238 -14.26 11.20 21.49
CA THR A 238 -12.97 10.74 21.01
C THR A 238 -12.81 9.22 21.18
N LEU A 239 -12.03 8.64 20.29
CA LEU A 239 -11.53 7.28 20.42
C LEU A 239 -10.32 7.30 21.36
N THR A 240 -10.48 6.78 22.56
CA THR A 240 -9.41 6.64 23.54
C THR A 240 -8.97 5.19 23.69
N PHE A 241 -7.89 4.95 24.41
CA PHE A 241 -7.29 3.64 24.56
C PHE A 241 -6.94 3.37 26.02
N VAL A 242 -7.38 2.22 26.54
CA VAL A 242 -7.10 1.78 27.89
C VAL A 242 -6.14 0.60 27.83
N GLN A 243 -4.95 0.76 28.39
CA GLN A 243 -3.91 -0.27 28.38
C GLN A 243 -3.98 -1.14 29.64
N ASN A 244 -3.95 -2.47 29.45
CA ASN A 244 -3.83 -3.41 30.54
C ASN A 244 -2.34 -3.51 30.97
N ARG A 245 -1.98 -2.76 32.00
CA ARG A 245 -0.63 -2.72 32.58
C ARG A 245 -0.71 -2.48 34.09
N PRO A 246 0.32 -2.83 34.85
CA PRO A 246 0.41 -2.42 36.25
C PRO A 246 0.29 -0.89 36.37
N SER A 247 -0.54 -0.43 37.26
CA SER A 247 -0.72 0.99 37.58
C SER A 247 -0.82 1.15 39.08
N ASP A 248 -0.67 2.39 39.55
CA ASP A 248 -0.99 2.73 40.92
C ASP A 248 -2.46 2.46 41.22
N LYS A 249 -2.78 2.33 42.49
CA LYS A 249 -4.16 2.05 42.92
C LYS A 249 -5.10 3.15 42.40
N ALA A 250 -6.05 2.76 41.54
CA ALA A 250 -7.09 3.65 41.09
C ALA A 250 -8.16 3.90 42.19
N TRP A 251 -8.51 2.83 42.89
CA TRP A 251 -9.51 2.88 43.97
C TRP A 251 -9.32 1.72 44.96
N THR A 252 -9.73 1.95 46.21
CA THR A 252 -9.73 0.90 47.24
C THR A 252 -11.17 0.63 47.65
N TYR A 253 -11.62 -0.61 47.44
CA TYR A 253 -12.94 -1.06 47.87
C TYR A 253 -12.83 -1.74 49.25
N ASN A 254 -13.72 -1.32 50.14
CA ASN A 254 -13.86 -1.90 51.47
C ASN A 254 -15.34 -1.94 51.88
N ARG A 255 -15.66 -2.49 53.03
CA ARG A 255 -17.05 -2.62 53.46
C ARG A 255 -17.81 -1.31 53.63
N SER A 256 -17.11 -0.19 53.81
CA SER A 256 -17.73 1.11 53.99
C SER A 256 -18.12 1.82 52.65
N ASN A 257 -17.55 1.40 51.53
CA ASN A 257 -17.79 2.06 50.25
C ASN A 257 -18.35 1.11 49.17
N VAL A 258 -18.79 -0.09 49.56
CA VAL A 258 -19.52 -1.00 48.71
C VAL A 258 -20.94 -1.23 49.21
N VAL A 259 -21.87 -1.47 48.32
CA VAL A 259 -23.23 -1.84 48.71
C VAL A 259 -23.24 -3.25 49.23
N MET A 260 -23.78 -3.42 50.45
CA MET A 260 -23.95 -4.74 51.05
C MET A 260 -25.10 -5.47 50.39
N PRO A 261 -24.89 -6.63 49.77
CA PRO A 261 -25.96 -7.45 49.24
C PRO A 261 -26.73 -8.14 50.36
N ASP A 262 -27.94 -8.62 50.06
CA ASP A 262 -28.82 -9.26 51.01
C ASP A 262 -28.22 -10.55 51.61
N ASP A 263 -27.32 -11.22 50.86
CA ASP A 263 -26.59 -12.42 51.31
C ASP A 263 -25.40 -12.12 52.24
N GLY A 264 -25.14 -10.84 52.53
CA GLY A 264 -24.11 -10.39 53.47
C GLY A 264 -22.66 -10.57 53.00
N ALA A 265 -22.43 -10.98 51.76
CA ALA A 265 -21.12 -11.26 51.20
C ALA A 265 -20.72 -10.20 50.13
N PRO A 266 -20.16 -9.02 50.51
CA PRO A 266 -19.85 -7.93 49.59
C PRO A 266 -18.73 -8.28 48.60
N PHE A 267 -17.95 -9.29 48.88
CA PHE A 267 -16.86 -9.77 48.02
C PHE A 267 -16.96 -11.27 47.78
N ARG A 268 -16.85 -11.69 46.54
CA ARG A 268 -16.77 -13.08 46.15
C ARG A 268 -15.37 -13.38 45.60
N TYR A 269 -14.80 -14.48 46.01
CA TYR A 269 -13.47 -14.93 45.59
C TYR A 269 -13.59 -16.25 44.84
N SER A 270 -12.92 -16.31 43.67
CA SER A 270 -12.74 -17.56 42.94
C SER A 270 -11.28 -17.75 42.57
N PHE A 271 -10.81 -18.98 42.64
CA PHE A 271 -9.44 -19.31 42.30
C PHE A 271 -9.44 -20.36 41.17
N SER A 272 -8.50 -20.20 40.22
CA SER A 272 -8.29 -21.24 39.20
C SER A 272 -7.71 -22.48 39.81
N ALA A 273 -8.15 -23.67 39.38
CA ALA A 273 -7.54 -24.93 39.78
C ALA A 273 -6.08 -25.02 39.33
N LEU A 274 -5.28 -25.76 40.05
CA LEU A 274 -3.84 -25.89 39.74
C LEU A 274 -3.60 -26.47 38.34
N LYS A 275 -4.48 -27.36 37.89
CA LYS A 275 -4.46 -27.96 36.54
C LYS A 275 -4.71 -26.99 35.39
N ASP A 276 -5.31 -25.84 35.69
CA ASP A 276 -5.64 -24.82 34.71
C ASP A 276 -4.53 -23.73 34.59
N ARG A 277 -3.47 -23.89 35.38
CA ARG A 277 -2.32 -22.98 35.38
C ARG A 277 -1.23 -23.51 34.47
N HIS A 278 -0.87 -22.68 33.49
CA HIS A 278 0.26 -22.97 32.61
C HIS A 278 1.57 -22.54 33.28
N ASN A 279 2.60 -23.38 33.22
CA ASN A 279 3.94 -23.11 33.75
C ASN A 279 4.96 -22.87 32.64
N ALA A 280 4.57 -23.12 31.39
CA ALA A 280 5.37 -22.80 30.20
C ALA A 280 4.47 -22.41 29.03
N VAL A 281 4.95 -21.53 28.18
CA VAL A 281 4.29 -21.10 26.95
C VAL A 281 5.30 -21.17 25.82
N GLU A 282 4.97 -21.91 24.78
CA GLU A 282 5.76 -21.93 23.54
C GLU A 282 5.23 -20.88 22.59
N VAL A 283 6.11 -20.01 22.11
CA VAL A 283 5.76 -18.94 21.19
C VAL A 283 6.48 -19.18 19.85
N ASN A 284 5.70 -19.35 18.79
CA ASN A 284 6.21 -19.38 17.44
C ASN A 284 6.18 -17.94 16.86
N TRP A 285 7.31 -17.52 16.33
CA TRP A 285 7.47 -16.19 15.71
C TRP A 285 8.17 -16.31 14.36
N ILE A 286 7.99 -15.29 13.50
CA ILE A 286 8.53 -15.24 12.13
C ILE A 286 9.69 -14.24 12.11
#